data_2eaab82560fcbb4df08060dd8dfd8e55
#
_entry.id   2eaab82560fcbb4df08060dd8dfd8e55
#
_cell.length_a   1.000
_cell.length_b   1.000
_cell.length_c   1.000
_cell.angle_alpha   90.00
_cell.angle_beta   90.00
_cell.angle_gamma   90.00
#
_symmetry.space_group_name_H-M   'P 1'
#
loop_
_entity.id
_entity.type
_entity.pdbx_description
1 polymer ?
#
loop_
_entity_poly.entity_id
_entity_poly.type
_entity_poly.pdbx_seq_one_letter_code
_entity_poly.pdbx_strand_id
1 'polypeptide(L)'
;MIEKRIHILLLAILTIISCSSPNQTYVRDAIQQMDRKGLYAEGETWEAAKKEALSQNPETLEEAQEIINKAAKVAGGKHSYLLPADKAQAREKRSNEEVSPSVTMIEDGICMIHLPAFAGDDENCLRYARTVLNSIPDTVKGVCIDLRGNHGGNMYPMIAAVHRFLPDDVLLKFKMRRRFQSVMPINKEFVAKIVGIDIETRINCPVAIITDEVTASSGEAVLLCFRGLDYVRVFGAPTAGYASANESIIFYNGSILALTVSCDIARTGEVFCEDPIVPDVYTDSPEEDAMSWLKDNFK
;
A
#
# COMPACT_ATOMS: atom_id res chain seq x y z
N MET A 1 -45.98 64.78 -38.42
CA MET A 1 -45.34 63.46 -38.63
C MET A 1 -44.10 63.46 -37.84
N ILE A 2 -44.08 62.71 -36.72
CA ILE A 2 -42.94 62.65 -35.79
C ILE A 2 -42.34 61.24 -35.94
N GLU A 3 -41.18 61.15 -36.58
CA GLU A 3 -40.42 59.89 -36.68
C GLU A 3 -39.77 59.60 -35.33
N LYS A 4 -40.21 58.54 -34.69
CA LYS A 4 -39.51 57.98 -33.51
C LYS A 4 -38.39 57.08 -33.99
N ARG A 5 -37.17 57.55 -33.83
CA ARG A 5 -35.94 56.72 -33.97
C ARG A 5 -35.83 55.82 -32.72
N ILE A 6 -36.03 54.54 -32.89
CA ILE A 6 -35.75 53.52 -31.87
C ILE A 6 -34.29 53.14 -31.95
N HIS A 7 -33.53 53.55 -30.94
CA HIS A 7 -32.13 53.06 -30.77
C HIS A 7 -32.19 51.71 -30.08
N ILE A 8 -31.93 50.66 -30.83
CA ILE A 8 -31.71 49.32 -30.29
C ILE A 8 -30.26 49.26 -29.77
N LEU A 9 -30.12 49.27 -28.43
CA LEU A 9 -28.88 49.04 -27.75
C LEU A 9 -28.65 47.54 -27.74
N LEU A 10 -27.77 47.00 -28.63
CA LEU A 10 -27.32 45.64 -28.57
C LEU A 10 -26.30 45.53 -27.40
N LEU A 11 -26.77 44.98 -26.27
CA LEU A 11 -25.91 44.56 -25.19
C LEU A 11 -25.26 43.22 -25.60
N ALA A 12 -24.03 43.28 -26.10
CA ALA A 12 -23.22 42.10 -26.30
C ALA A 12 -22.81 41.54 -24.92
N ILE A 13 -23.53 40.57 -24.42
CA ILE A 13 -23.09 39.80 -23.26
C ILE A 13 -21.99 38.92 -23.76
N LEU A 14 -20.71 39.35 -23.56
CA LEU A 14 -19.54 38.49 -23.66
C LEU A 14 -19.61 37.49 -22.48
N THR A 15 -20.19 36.34 -22.72
CA THR A 15 -19.97 35.17 -21.88
C THR A 15 -18.51 34.77 -22.06
N ILE A 16 -17.63 35.22 -21.15
CA ILE A 16 -16.29 34.68 -21.02
C ILE A 16 -16.48 33.24 -20.53
N ILE A 17 -16.57 32.31 -21.46
CA ILE A 17 -16.39 30.90 -21.15
C ILE A 17 -14.91 30.80 -20.77
N SER A 18 -14.63 30.85 -19.47
CA SER A 18 -13.32 30.54 -18.93
C SER A 18 -13.02 29.07 -19.27
N CYS A 19 -12.43 28.85 -20.44
CA CYS A 19 -11.96 27.53 -20.85
C CYS A 19 -10.74 27.24 -19.96
N SER A 20 -10.94 26.41 -18.95
CA SER A 20 -9.82 25.96 -18.10
C SER A 20 -8.76 25.30 -18.97
N SER A 21 -7.49 25.60 -18.73
CA SER A 21 -6.41 24.92 -19.43
C SER A 21 -6.42 23.41 -19.16
N PRO A 22 -5.87 22.57 -20.04
CA PRO A 22 -5.74 21.13 -19.77
C PRO A 22 -5.07 20.85 -18.43
N ASN A 23 -4.02 21.60 -18.08
CA ASN A 23 -3.30 21.47 -16.81
C ASN A 23 -4.19 21.84 -15.61
N GLN A 24 -4.99 22.88 -15.72
CA GLN A 24 -5.93 23.26 -14.67
C GLN A 24 -7.06 22.25 -14.50
N THR A 25 -7.52 21.63 -15.59
CA THR A 25 -8.49 20.53 -15.55
C THR A 25 -7.89 19.33 -14.83
N TYR A 26 -6.66 18.97 -15.14
CA TYR A 26 -5.93 17.88 -14.50
C TYR A 26 -5.81 18.08 -12.98
N VAL A 27 -5.43 19.30 -12.53
CA VAL A 27 -5.40 19.63 -11.10
C VAL A 27 -6.78 19.47 -10.46
N ARG A 28 -7.84 19.98 -11.10
CA ARG A 28 -9.22 19.84 -10.58
C ARG A 28 -9.65 18.38 -10.42
N ASP A 29 -9.38 17.56 -11.42
CA ASP A 29 -9.73 16.14 -11.40
C ASP A 29 -8.99 15.42 -10.25
N ALA A 30 -7.70 15.71 -10.08
CA ALA A 30 -6.91 15.16 -9.00
C ALA A 30 -7.43 15.58 -7.62
N ILE A 31 -7.73 16.87 -7.43
CA ILE A 31 -8.29 17.41 -6.19
C ILE A 31 -9.66 16.78 -5.89
N GLN A 32 -10.49 16.56 -6.91
CA GLN A 32 -11.78 15.90 -6.74
C GLN A 32 -11.64 14.46 -6.25
N GLN A 33 -10.65 13.72 -6.77
CA GLN A 33 -10.37 12.36 -6.29
C GLN A 33 -9.88 12.36 -4.84
N MET A 34 -8.96 13.28 -4.50
CA MET A 34 -8.46 13.44 -3.14
C MET A 34 -9.58 13.79 -2.15
N ASP A 35 -10.44 14.75 -2.50
CA ASP A 35 -11.58 15.18 -1.67
C ASP A 35 -12.54 14.02 -1.36
N ARG A 36 -12.76 13.14 -2.32
CA ARG A 36 -13.64 11.98 -2.18
C ARG A 36 -13.04 10.85 -1.37
N LYS A 37 -11.75 10.55 -1.55
CA LYS A 37 -11.13 9.29 -1.13
C LYS A 37 -10.00 9.44 -0.13
N GLY A 38 -9.31 10.58 -0.11
CA GLY A 38 -8.11 10.79 0.71
C GLY A 38 -8.37 10.57 2.20
N LEU A 39 -7.49 9.83 2.86
CA LEU A 39 -7.64 9.45 4.26
C LEU A 39 -7.76 10.66 5.19
N TYR A 40 -7.00 11.74 4.91
CA TYR A 40 -6.97 12.99 5.68
C TYR A 40 -7.64 14.17 4.96
N ALA A 41 -8.38 13.89 3.88
CA ALA A 41 -9.04 14.94 3.09
C ALA A 41 -10.31 15.47 3.79
N GLU A 42 -10.12 16.03 5.00
CA GLU A 42 -11.17 16.68 5.82
C GLU A 42 -10.57 17.75 6.75
N GLY A 43 -11.40 18.66 7.22
CA GLY A 43 -11.00 19.70 8.16
C GLY A 43 -10.28 20.89 7.49
N GLU A 44 -9.87 21.85 8.33
CA GLU A 44 -9.35 23.15 7.87
C GLU A 44 -8.06 23.04 7.05
N THR A 45 -7.17 22.11 7.41
CA THR A 45 -5.89 21.89 6.70
C THR A 45 -6.13 21.44 5.27
N TRP A 46 -7.06 20.49 5.06
CA TRP A 46 -7.41 20.04 3.72
C TRP A 46 -8.12 21.13 2.92
N GLU A 47 -9.10 21.82 3.51
CA GLU A 47 -9.83 22.89 2.80
C GLU A 47 -8.89 24.04 2.37
N ALA A 48 -7.88 24.35 3.19
CA ALA A 48 -6.86 25.34 2.83
C ALA A 48 -5.99 24.85 1.65
N ALA A 49 -5.49 23.61 1.70
CA ALA A 49 -4.69 23.01 0.64
C ALA A 49 -5.47 22.87 -0.68
N LYS A 50 -6.72 22.46 -0.61
CA LYS A 50 -7.65 22.38 -1.73
C LYS A 50 -7.87 23.75 -2.39
N LYS A 51 -8.15 24.76 -1.57
CA LYS A 51 -8.32 26.15 -2.06
C LYS A 51 -7.04 26.66 -2.72
N GLU A 52 -5.89 26.44 -2.10
CA GLU A 52 -4.59 26.84 -2.65
C GLU A 52 -4.35 26.17 -4.01
N ALA A 53 -4.51 24.85 -4.10
CA ALA A 53 -4.33 24.09 -5.34
C ALA A 53 -5.25 24.57 -6.48
N LEU A 54 -6.55 24.79 -6.17
CA LEU A 54 -7.54 25.22 -7.15
C LEU A 54 -7.40 26.68 -7.60
N SER A 55 -6.71 27.53 -6.82
CA SER A 55 -6.46 28.93 -7.16
C SER A 55 -5.28 29.13 -8.12
N GLN A 56 -4.43 28.10 -8.30
CA GLN A 56 -3.28 28.15 -9.18
C GLN A 56 -3.68 27.91 -10.63
N ASN A 57 -2.91 28.48 -11.55
CA ASN A 57 -3.12 28.32 -13.00
C ASN A 57 -1.83 27.82 -13.63
N PRO A 58 -1.52 26.50 -13.55
CA PRO A 58 -0.26 25.94 -14.04
C PRO A 58 -0.15 26.08 -15.56
N GLU A 59 0.98 26.60 -16.01
CA GLU A 59 1.30 26.77 -17.43
C GLU A 59 1.88 25.48 -18.02
N THR A 60 2.63 24.72 -17.21
CA THR A 60 3.29 23.48 -17.61
C THR A 60 2.67 22.26 -16.93
N LEU A 61 2.93 21.07 -17.49
CA LEU A 61 2.54 19.81 -16.88
C LEU A 61 3.27 19.55 -15.56
N GLU A 62 4.54 19.92 -15.50
CA GLU A 62 5.38 19.80 -14.31
C GLU A 62 4.80 20.63 -13.15
N GLU A 63 4.42 21.88 -13.37
CA GLU A 63 3.76 22.71 -12.36
C GLU A 63 2.46 22.07 -11.86
N ALA A 64 1.63 21.54 -12.78
CA ALA A 64 0.41 20.83 -12.40
C ALA A 64 0.69 19.59 -11.54
N GLN A 65 1.73 18.83 -11.87
CA GLN A 65 2.15 17.65 -11.11
C GLN A 65 2.68 18.01 -9.72
N GLU A 66 3.42 19.10 -9.58
CA GLU A 66 3.88 19.62 -8.28
C GLU A 66 2.72 20.02 -7.38
N ILE A 67 1.74 20.76 -7.93
CA ILE A 67 0.52 21.16 -7.22
C ILE A 67 -0.24 19.93 -6.73
N ILE A 68 -0.43 18.94 -7.61
CA ILE A 68 -1.14 17.68 -7.28
C ILE A 68 -0.37 16.92 -6.20
N ASN A 69 0.96 16.79 -6.33
CA ASN A 69 1.76 16.03 -5.37
C ASN A 69 1.76 16.70 -3.99
N LYS A 70 1.83 18.03 -3.93
CA LYS A 70 1.70 18.78 -2.67
C LYS A 70 0.35 18.56 -2.00
N ALA A 71 -0.74 18.64 -2.76
CA ALA A 71 -2.08 18.39 -2.26
C ALA A 71 -2.28 16.93 -1.82
N ALA A 72 -1.69 15.95 -2.54
CA ALA A 72 -1.75 14.54 -2.20
C ALA A 72 -1.15 14.23 -0.82
N LYS A 73 -0.05 14.90 -0.46
CA LYS A 73 0.56 14.78 0.87
C LYS A 73 -0.36 15.26 1.99
N VAL A 74 -1.17 16.26 1.74
CA VAL A 74 -2.16 16.75 2.72
C VAL A 74 -3.38 15.82 2.77
N ALA A 75 -3.87 15.38 1.61
CA ALA A 75 -5.07 14.56 1.52
C ALA A 75 -4.90 13.11 2.01
N GLY A 76 -3.70 12.54 1.86
CA GLY A 76 -3.45 11.14 2.15
C GLY A 76 -2.17 10.86 2.96
N GLY A 77 -1.44 11.90 3.39
CA GLY A 77 -0.23 11.74 4.21
C GLY A 77 1.02 11.33 3.42
N LYS A 78 2.05 10.88 4.15
CA LYS A 78 3.39 10.62 3.59
C LYS A 78 3.41 9.50 2.54
N HIS A 79 2.47 8.56 2.59
CA HIS A 79 2.39 7.44 1.66
C HIS A 79 1.73 7.80 0.31
N SER A 80 1.08 8.99 0.22
CA SER A 80 0.46 9.47 -1.02
C SER A 80 1.47 10.20 -1.90
N TYR A 81 1.42 9.94 -3.22
CA TYR A 81 2.27 10.61 -4.20
C TYR A 81 1.69 10.52 -5.62
N LEU A 82 2.08 11.46 -6.45
CA LEU A 82 1.81 11.41 -7.88
C LEU A 82 3.02 10.79 -8.61
N LEU A 83 2.76 9.78 -9.43
CA LEU A 83 3.74 9.16 -10.31
C LEU A 83 3.52 9.66 -11.74
N PRO A 84 4.42 10.47 -12.32
CA PRO A 84 4.35 10.91 -13.71
C PRO A 84 4.28 9.74 -14.69
N ALA A 85 3.69 9.95 -15.88
CA ALA A 85 3.41 8.89 -16.85
C ALA A 85 4.64 8.09 -17.28
N ASP A 86 5.77 8.77 -17.53
CA ASP A 86 7.04 8.15 -17.88
C ASP A 86 7.55 7.22 -16.77
N LYS A 87 7.45 7.66 -15.52
CA LYS A 87 7.81 6.85 -14.36
C LYS A 87 6.82 5.72 -14.09
N ALA A 88 5.53 5.93 -14.38
CA ALA A 88 4.50 4.89 -14.28
C ALA A 88 4.78 3.74 -15.27
N GLN A 89 5.09 4.07 -16.53
CA GLN A 89 5.48 3.09 -17.54
C GLN A 89 6.78 2.37 -17.18
N ALA A 90 7.77 3.09 -16.67
CA ALA A 90 9.03 2.48 -16.24
C ALA A 90 8.83 1.56 -15.02
N ARG A 91 7.89 1.88 -14.12
CA ARG A 91 7.52 1.02 -13.00
C ARG A 91 6.79 -0.23 -13.47
N GLU A 92 5.83 -0.11 -14.38
CA GLU A 92 5.11 -1.23 -14.97
C GLU A 92 6.07 -2.19 -15.69
N LYS A 93 7.00 -1.66 -16.48
CA LYS A 93 8.03 -2.49 -17.13
C LYS A 93 8.90 -3.25 -16.12
N ARG A 94 9.30 -2.60 -15.02
CA ARG A 94 10.07 -3.26 -13.94
C ARG A 94 9.26 -4.25 -13.11
N SER A 95 7.94 -4.03 -12.94
CA SER A 95 7.08 -4.97 -12.24
C SER A 95 6.91 -6.29 -12.97
N ASN A 96 7.16 -6.30 -14.29
CA ASN A 96 7.21 -7.50 -15.12
C ASN A 96 8.59 -8.19 -15.11
N GLU A 97 9.61 -7.59 -14.47
CA GLU A 97 10.87 -8.29 -14.19
C GLU A 97 10.61 -9.36 -13.14
N GLU A 98 11.26 -10.51 -13.30
CA GLU A 98 11.04 -11.66 -12.44
C GLU A 98 11.58 -11.43 -11.03
N VAL A 99 10.71 -11.00 -10.12
CA VAL A 99 11.00 -10.94 -8.68
C VAL A 99 10.38 -12.18 -8.04
N SER A 100 11.22 -13.04 -7.50
CA SER A 100 10.79 -14.29 -6.86
C SER A 100 11.21 -14.32 -5.41
N PRO A 101 10.34 -14.78 -4.50
CA PRO A 101 10.73 -15.11 -3.15
C PRO A 101 11.67 -16.31 -3.17
N SER A 102 12.42 -16.49 -2.11
CA SER A 102 13.28 -17.66 -1.95
C SER A 102 12.99 -18.40 -0.64
N VAL A 103 13.20 -19.69 -0.68
CA VAL A 103 13.06 -20.59 0.47
C VAL A 103 14.32 -21.39 0.62
N THR A 104 14.94 -21.32 1.80
CA THR A 104 16.16 -22.06 2.12
C THR A 104 15.94 -22.89 3.37
N MET A 105 16.18 -24.20 3.26
CA MET A 105 16.19 -25.07 4.44
C MET A 105 17.52 -24.90 5.17
N ILE A 106 17.43 -24.58 6.45
CA ILE A 106 18.55 -24.44 7.37
C ILE A 106 18.64 -25.72 8.22
N GLU A 107 19.73 -25.89 8.96
CA GLU A 107 19.90 -26.98 9.91
C GLU A 107 18.74 -27.07 10.91
N ASP A 108 18.53 -28.23 11.47
CA ASP A 108 17.51 -28.53 12.49
C ASP A 108 16.05 -28.45 12.02
N GLY A 109 15.79 -28.32 10.71
CA GLY A 109 14.45 -28.26 10.15
C GLY A 109 13.81 -26.88 10.18
N ILE A 110 14.63 -25.82 10.27
CA ILE A 110 14.20 -24.42 10.10
C ILE A 110 14.12 -24.08 8.61
N CYS A 111 13.10 -23.35 8.24
CA CYS A 111 12.91 -22.80 6.91
C CYS A 111 13.07 -21.28 6.96
N MET A 112 13.99 -20.73 6.16
CA MET A 112 14.12 -19.30 5.91
C MET A 112 13.35 -18.94 4.64
N ILE A 113 12.42 -18.01 4.74
CA ILE A 113 11.61 -17.49 3.63
C ILE A 113 11.95 -16.02 3.45
N HIS A 114 12.62 -15.66 2.36
CA HIS A 114 12.81 -14.26 1.99
C HIS A 114 11.65 -13.82 1.09
N LEU A 115 10.92 -12.79 1.52
CA LEU A 115 9.79 -12.19 0.80
C LEU A 115 10.18 -10.81 0.27
N PRO A 116 10.67 -10.68 -0.96
CA PRO A 116 10.98 -9.37 -1.56
C PRO A 116 9.72 -8.57 -1.87
N ALA A 117 9.88 -7.26 -2.04
CA ALA A 117 8.83 -6.38 -2.57
C ALA A 117 8.33 -6.89 -3.94
N PHE A 118 7.02 -6.83 -4.16
CA PHE A 118 6.42 -7.41 -5.35
C PHE A 118 5.27 -6.56 -5.90
N ALA A 119 5.28 -6.32 -7.21
CA ALA A 119 4.20 -5.65 -7.93
C ALA A 119 4.09 -6.27 -9.33
N GLY A 120 3.41 -7.38 -9.47
CA GLY A 120 3.20 -8.09 -10.73
C GLY A 120 1.72 -8.27 -11.06
N ASP A 121 1.46 -8.80 -12.24
CA ASP A 121 0.13 -9.23 -12.70
C ASP A 121 -0.36 -10.51 -11.98
N ASP A 122 -1.54 -10.98 -12.33
CA ASP A 122 -2.17 -12.14 -11.67
C ASP A 122 -1.35 -13.43 -11.83
N GLU A 123 -0.71 -13.65 -12.98
CA GLU A 123 0.14 -14.81 -13.23
C GLU A 123 1.39 -14.77 -12.35
N ASN A 124 2.01 -13.61 -12.27
CA ASN A 124 3.17 -13.37 -11.40
C ASN A 124 2.79 -13.48 -9.91
N CYS A 125 1.61 -13.02 -9.50
CA CYS A 125 1.08 -13.19 -8.14
C CYS A 125 0.99 -14.67 -7.77
N LEU A 126 0.39 -15.48 -8.64
CA LEU A 126 0.26 -16.92 -8.43
C LEU A 126 1.63 -17.61 -8.35
N ARG A 127 2.55 -17.26 -9.26
CA ARG A 127 3.91 -17.80 -9.26
C ARG A 127 4.66 -17.44 -7.97
N TYR A 128 4.59 -16.19 -7.52
CA TYR A 128 5.20 -15.73 -6.27
C TYR A 128 4.75 -16.59 -5.08
N ALA A 129 3.45 -16.75 -4.88
CA ALA A 129 2.91 -17.56 -3.79
C ALA A 129 3.34 -19.03 -3.90
N ARG A 130 3.20 -19.64 -5.07
CA ARG A 130 3.53 -21.07 -5.30
C ARG A 130 5.02 -21.36 -5.14
N THR A 131 5.91 -20.45 -5.46
CA THR A 131 7.36 -20.60 -5.23
C THR A 131 7.65 -20.90 -3.77
N VAL A 132 7.00 -20.23 -2.84
CA VAL A 132 7.15 -20.49 -1.41
C VAL A 132 6.43 -21.76 -1.00
N LEU A 133 5.14 -21.89 -1.32
CA LEU A 133 4.30 -23.02 -0.89
C LEU A 133 4.86 -24.38 -1.31
N ASN A 134 5.33 -24.48 -2.56
CA ASN A 134 5.89 -25.74 -3.08
C ASN A 134 7.25 -26.11 -2.47
N SER A 135 7.90 -25.15 -1.82
CA SER A 135 9.25 -25.34 -1.25
C SER A 135 9.26 -25.64 0.26
N ILE A 136 8.10 -25.53 0.93
CA ILE A 136 7.99 -25.76 2.38
C ILE A 136 7.53 -27.18 2.65
N PRO A 137 8.37 -28.04 3.27
CA PRO A 137 7.95 -29.38 3.65
C PRO A 137 7.02 -29.35 4.87
N ASP A 138 6.10 -30.32 4.96
CA ASP A 138 5.19 -30.44 6.10
C ASP A 138 5.92 -30.74 7.43
N THR A 139 7.18 -31.16 7.35
CA THR A 139 8.02 -31.54 8.51
C THR A 139 8.82 -30.37 9.05
N VAL A 140 8.61 -29.12 8.56
CA VAL A 140 9.30 -27.93 9.07
C VAL A 140 9.01 -27.73 10.57
N LYS A 141 10.05 -27.44 11.35
CA LYS A 141 9.95 -27.28 12.81
C LYS A 141 9.90 -25.81 13.24
N GLY A 142 10.38 -24.91 12.40
CA GLY A 142 10.35 -23.46 12.64
C GLY A 142 10.54 -22.70 11.34
N VAL A 143 10.03 -21.49 11.30
CA VAL A 143 10.10 -20.63 10.12
C VAL A 143 10.64 -19.25 10.48
N CYS A 144 11.59 -18.78 9.68
CA CYS A 144 12.02 -17.39 9.68
C CYS A 144 11.55 -16.70 8.41
N ILE A 145 10.72 -15.66 8.54
CA ILE A 145 10.23 -14.83 7.44
C ILE A 145 11.07 -13.56 7.41
N ASP A 146 11.89 -13.41 6.37
CA ASP A 146 12.74 -12.23 6.17
C ASP A 146 12.01 -11.21 5.28
N LEU A 147 11.65 -10.07 5.88
CA LEU A 147 11.00 -8.92 5.24
C LEU A 147 11.97 -7.76 5.02
N ARG A 148 13.26 -7.94 5.30
CA ARG A 148 14.25 -6.88 5.07
C ARG A 148 14.29 -6.46 3.60
N GLY A 149 14.34 -5.16 3.35
CA GLY A 149 14.32 -4.59 2.02
C GLY A 149 12.97 -4.68 1.29
N ASN A 150 11.93 -5.24 1.91
CA ASN A 150 10.60 -5.30 1.33
C ASN A 150 9.88 -3.95 1.49
N HIS A 151 9.97 -3.11 0.48
CA HIS A 151 9.32 -1.79 0.44
C HIS A 151 7.84 -1.83 -0.01
N GLY A 152 7.22 -3.01 -0.08
CA GLY A 152 5.80 -3.19 -0.36
C GLY A 152 5.45 -3.61 -1.81
N GLY A 153 4.28 -3.19 -2.26
CA GLY A 153 3.72 -3.54 -3.57
C GLY A 153 2.35 -4.21 -3.44
N ASN A 154 2.21 -5.47 -3.87
CA ASN A 154 0.98 -6.24 -3.73
C ASN A 154 1.08 -7.21 -2.54
N MET A 155 0.31 -6.98 -1.48
CA MET A 155 0.35 -7.79 -0.27
C MET A 155 -0.26 -9.19 -0.45
N TYR A 156 -1.19 -9.36 -1.39
CA TYR A 156 -1.94 -10.62 -1.50
C TYR A 156 -1.06 -11.84 -1.80
N PRO A 157 -0.16 -11.83 -2.80
CA PRO A 157 0.75 -12.96 -3.01
C PRO A 157 1.73 -13.18 -1.87
N MET A 158 2.14 -12.12 -1.15
CA MET A 158 3.00 -12.23 0.02
C MET A 158 2.29 -12.93 1.19
N ILE A 159 1.05 -12.54 1.51
CA ILE A 159 0.22 -13.19 2.54
C ILE A 159 -0.11 -14.63 2.12
N ALA A 160 -0.44 -14.85 0.83
CA ALA A 160 -0.70 -16.17 0.28
C ALA A 160 0.50 -17.10 0.45
N ALA A 161 1.71 -16.61 0.21
CA ALA A 161 2.95 -17.38 0.35
C ALA A 161 3.18 -17.94 1.76
N VAL A 162 2.68 -17.25 2.78
CA VAL A 162 2.89 -17.61 4.20
C VAL A 162 1.62 -18.03 4.93
N HIS A 163 0.51 -18.25 4.19
CA HIS A 163 -0.80 -18.53 4.80
C HIS A 163 -0.82 -19.79 5.67
N ARG A 164 0.06 -20.78 5.40
CA ARG A 164 0.17 -21.99 6.19
C ARG A 164 0.61 -21.76 7.63
N PHE A 165 1.20 -20.60 7.94
CA PHE A 165 1.64 -20.21 9.29
C PHE A 165 0.66 -19.27 9.99
N LEU A 166 -0.41 -18.85 9.31
CA LEU A 166 -1.44 -17.96 9.83
C LEU A 166 -2.64 -18.75 10.37
N PRO A 167 -3.40 -18.21 11.35
CA PRO A 167 -4.64 -18.81 11.82
C PRO A 167 -5.78 -18.65 10.81
N ASP A 168 -6.86 -19.43 11.01
CA ASP A 168 -8.11 -19.34 10.25
C ASP A 168 -9.01 -18.26 10.87
N ASP A 169 -8.59 -17.00 10.77
CA ASP A 169 -9.25 -15.85 11.39
C ASP A 169 -9.05 -14.62 10.50
N VAL A 170 -9.58 -13.49 10.94
CA VAL A 170 -9.28 -12.19 10.32
C VAL A 170 -7.81 -11.86 10.53
N LEU A 171 -7.07 -11.72 9.43
CA LEU A 171 -5.63 -11.48 9.42
C LEU A 171 -5.30 -9.99 9.54
N LEU A 172 -6.05 -9.16 8.84
CA LEU A 172 -5.85 -7.73 8.73
C LEU A 172 -7.20 -7.06 8.45
N LYS A 173 -7.34 -5.79 8.83
CA LYS A 173 -8.49 -4.98 8.46
C LYS A 173 -8.02 -3.61 7.97
N PHE A 174 -8.84 -2.94 7.15
CA PHE A 174 -8.59 -1.59 6.70
C PHE A 174 -9.61 -0.62 7.26
N LYS A 175 -9.13 0.45 7.92
CA LYS A 175 -9.96 1.52 8.48
C LYS A 175 -9.96 2.69 7.51
N MET A 176 -11.06 2.85 6.78
CA MET A 176 -11.27 3.97 5.87
C MET A 176 -11.67 5.24 6.61
N ARG A 177 -11.57 6.40 5.94
CA ARG A 177 -12.04 7.69 6.48
C ARG A 177 -13.46 7.59 7.06
N ARG A 178 -13.73 8.33 8.13
CA ARG A 178 -14.98 8.34 8.90
C ARG A 178 -16.28 8.35 8.08
N ARG A 179 -16.29 9.03 6.93
CA ARG A 179 -17.44 9.12 6.05
C ARG A 179 -17.90 7.77 5.46
N PHE A 180 -17.00 6.82 5.39
CA PHE A 180 -17.24 5.49 4.82
C PHE A 180 -17.18 4.35 5.84
N GLN A 181 -16.97 4.61 7.11
CA GLN A 181 -16.93 3.71 8.28
C GLN A 181 -16.91 2.19 7.97
N SER A 182 -16.33 1.80 6.86
CA SER A 182 -16.21 0.40 6.49
C SER A 182 -14.86 -0.12 6.95
N VAL A 183 -14.90 -1.13 7.80
CA VAL A 183 -13.74 -1.96 8.10
C VAL A 183 -13.82 -3.14 7.17
N MET A 184 -12.88 -3.26 6.23
CA MET A 184 -12.80 -4.40 5.31
C MET A 184 -11.86 -5.44 5.93
N PRO A 185 -12.37 -6.61 6.34
CA PRO A 185 -11.54 -7.69 6.87
C PRO A 185 -10.88 -8.48 5.74
N ILE A 186 -9.64 -8.88 5.95
CA ILE A 186 -8.87 -9.78 5.11
C ILE A 186 -8.68 -11.10 5.87
N ASN A 187 -9.07 -12.20 5.26
CA ASN A 187 -8.85 -13.56 5.75
C ASN A 187 -8.18 -14.44 4.68
N LYS A 188 -7.84 -15.66 5.01
CA LYS A 188 -7.18 -16.60 4.09
C LYS A 188 -7.99 -16.87 2.85
N GLU A 189 -9.30 -17.08 2.97
CA GLU A 189 -10.22 -17.40 1.88
C GLU A 189 -10.26 -16.26 0.85
N PHE A 190 -10.29 -15.03 1.35
CA PHE A 190 -10.26 -13.85 0.48
C PHE A 190 -8.93 -13.76 -0.27
N VAL A 191 -7.80 -13.95 0.42
CA VAL A 191 -6.46 -13.92 -0.18
C VAL A 191 -6.29 -15.05 -1.20
N ALA A 192 -6.68 -16.28 -0.84
CA ALA A 192 -6.59 -17.44 -1.71
C ALA A 192 -7.40 -17.26 -3.00
N LYS A 193 -8.61 -16.68 -2.89
CA LYS A 193 -9.46 -16.38 -4.05
C LYS A 193 -8.82 -15.33 -4.97
N ILE A 194 -8.19 -14.29 -4.40
CA ILE A 194 -7.55 -13.23 -5.21
C ILE A 194 -6.33 -13.77 -5.94
N VAL A 195 -5.50 -14.57 -5.27
CA VAL A 195 -4.25 -15.09 -5.84
C VAL A 195 -4.46 -16.34 -6.71
N GLY A 196 -5.57 -17.06 -6.53
CA GLY A 196 -5.86 -18.28 -7.27
C GLY A 196 -5.12 -19.51 -6.73
N ILE A 197 -4.98 -19.60 -5.40
CA ILE A 197 -4.40 -20.76 -4.72
C ILE A 197 -5.46 -21.50 -3.91
N ASP A 198 -5.18 -22.78 -3.59
CA ASP A 198 -5.93 -23.52 -2.59
C ASP A 198 -5.40 -23.21 -1.18
N ILE A 199 -6.28 -23.27 -0.17
CA ILE A 199 -5.87 -23.16 1.23
C ILE A 199 -5.29 -24.49 1.68
N GLU A 200 -4.02 -24.48 2.04
CA GLU A 200 -3.32 -25.65 2.55
C GLU A 200 -3.46 -25.75 4.08
N THR A 201 -3.22 -26.96 4.57
CA THR A 201 -3.22 -27.25 6.01
C THR A 201 -2.19 -26.39 6.75
N ARG A 202 -2.62 -25.84 7.86
CA ARG A 202 -1.76 -25.02 8.73
C ARG A 202 -0.63 -25.86 9.31
N ILE A 203 0.56 -25.27 9.32
CA ILE A 203 1.74 -25.81 10.02
C ILE A 203 1.86 -25.10 11.38
N ASN A 204 1.86 -25.89 12.45
CA ASN A 204 2.01 -25.39 13.81
C ASN A 204 3.49 -25.45 14.21
N CYS A 205 4.19 -24.33 14.02
CA CYS A 205 5.58 -24.17 14.44
C CYS A 205 5.82 -22.73 14.89
N PRO A 206 6.92 -22.44 15.63
CA PRO A 206 7.33 -21.07 15.92
C PRO A 206 7.73 -20.34 14.64
N VAL A 207 7.40 -19.03 14.59
CA VAL A 207 7.68 -18.14 13.47
C VAL A 207 8.47 -16.94 13.96
N ALA A 208 9.70 -16.79 13.45
CA ALA A 208 10.47 -15.56 13.58
C ALA A 208 10.22 -14.67 12.35
N ILE A 209 10.14 -13.35 12.54
CA ILE A 209 10.03 -12.39 11.45
C ILE A 209 11.17 -11.39 11.59
N ILE A 210 11.87 -11.11 10.50
CA ILE A 210 12.94 -10.13 10.49
C ILE A 210 12.49 -8.89 9.71
N THR A 211 12.68 -7.72 10.32
CA THR A 211 12.34 -6.42 9.73
C THR A 211 13.53 -5.47 9.74
N ASP A 212 13.51 -4.49 8.85
CA ASP A 212 14.44 -3.37 8.81
C ASP A 212 13.71 -2.04 8.54
N GLU A 213 14.45 -0.95 8.49
CA GLU A 213 13.94 0.40 8.24
C GLU A 213 13.40 0.61 6.82
N VAL A 214 13.63 -0.35 5.91
CA VAL A 214 13.11 -0.37 4.54
C VAL A 214 11.81 -1.14 4.44
N THR A 215 11.54 -2.06 5.39
CA THR A 215 10.29 -2.82 5.43
C THR A 215 9.09 -1.86 5.48
N ALA A 216 8.23 -1.87 4.45
CA ALA A 216 7.19 -0.86 4.28
C ALA A 216 5.90 -1.42 3.64
N SER A 217 4.77 -0.72 3.84
CA SER A 217 3.51 -0.93 3.12
C SER A 217 3.06 -2.39 3.13
N SER A 218 3.01 -3.08 1.99
CA SER A 218 2.63 -4.50 1.92
C SER A 218 3.51 -5.43 2.75
N GLY A 219 4.80 -5.09 2.96
CA GLY A 219 5.68 -5.80 3.90
C GLY A 219 5.19 -5.65 5.34
N GLU A 220 4.76 -4.44 5.73
CA GLU A 220 4.15 -4.18 7.03
C GLU A 220 2.79 -4.87 7.16
N ALA A 221 1.98 -4.91 6.10
CA ALA A 221 0.71 -5.63 6.11
C ALA A 221 0.91 -7.15 6.39
N VAL A 222 1.94 -7.77 5.80
CA VAL A 222 2.33 -9.16 6.14
C VAL A 222 2.69 -9.29 7.61
N LEU A 223 3.53 -8.40 8.13
CA LEU A 223 3.92 -8.39 9.54
C LEU A 223 2.69 -8.29 10.47
N LEU A 224 1.74 -7.40 10.15
CA LEU A 224 0.52 -7.18 10.94
C LEU A 224 -0.42 -8.40 10.94
N CYS A 225 -0.38 -9.26 9.90
CA CYS A 225 -1.10 -10.52 9.90
C CYS A 225 -0.62 -11.49 11.00
N PHE A 226 0.61 -11.36 11.45
CA PHE A 226 1.22 -12.18 12.51
C PHE A 226 1.18 -11.51 13.90
N ARG A 227 0.80 -10.25 13.98
CA ARG A 227 0.81 -9.48 15.23
C ARG A 227 -0.04 -10.14 16.32
N GLY A 228 0.53 -10.30 17.53
CA GLY A 228 -0.15 -10.83 18.70
C GLY A 228 -0.38 -12.35 18.69
N LEU A 229 0.34 -13.11 17.86
CA LEU A 229 0.35 -14.57 17.90
C LEU A 229 1.45 -15.06 18.85
N ASP A 230 1.11 -15.90 19.82
CA ASP A 230 2.02 -16.37 20.88
C ASP A 230 3.22 -17.16 20.37
N TYR A 231 3.11 -17.73 19.17
CA TYR A 231 4.18 -18.50 18.50
C TYR A 231 5.01 -17.65 17.53
N VAL A 232 4.82 -16.33 17.54
CA VAL A 232 5.52 -15.38 16.65
C VAL A 232 6.42 -14.44 17.45
N ARG A 233 7.59 -14.13 16.92
CA ARG A 233 8.48 -13.08 17.46
C ARG A 233 9.16 -12.30 16.34
N VAL A 234 9.22 -10.99 16.48
CA VAL A 234 9.78 -10.06 15.48
C VAL A 234 11.14 -9.54 15.94
N PHE A 235 12.12 -9.56 15.04
CA PHE A 235 13.52 -9.19 15.28
C PHE A 235 13.99 -8.13 14.29
N GLY A 236 14.97 -7.32 14.66
CA GLY A 236 15.64 -6.36 13.78
C GLY A 236 15.36 -4.92 14.14
N ALA A 237 15.09 -4.08 13.15
CA ALA A 237 14.81 -2.66 13.31
C ALA A 237 13.32 -2.32 13.10
N PRO A 238 12.85 -1.17 13.60
CA PRO A 238 11.53 -0.65 13.29
C PRO A 238 11.33 -0.48 11.79
N THR A 239 10.09 -0.70 11.32
CA THR A 239 9.72 -0.55 9.91
C THR A 239 9.68 0.91 9.46
N ALA A 240 9.44 1.17 8.18
CA ALA A 240 9.37 2.52 7.60
C ALA A 240 8.12 3.32 8.01
N GLY A 241 7.09 2.67 8.55
CA GLY A 241 5.85 3.34 8.96
C GLY A 241 4.97 3.76 7.80
N TYR A 242 4.66 2.85 6.91
CA TYR A 242 3.72 3.01 5.80
C TYR A 242 2.60 1.97 5.85
N ALA A 243 2.21 1.53 7.04
CA ALA A 243 1.15 0.55 7.25
C ALA A 243 -0.24 1.15 6.95
N SER A 244 -0.47 1.40 5.70
CA SER A 244 -1.68 2.02 5.14
C SER A 244 -1.88 1.60 3.68
N ALA A 245 -3.13 1.59 3.20
CA ALA A 245 -3.42 1.19 1.84
C ALA A 245 -3.65 2.37 0.90
N ASN A 246 -3.02 2.29 -0.27
CA ASN A 246 -3.17 3.24 -1.37
C ASN A 246 -4.14 2.70 -2.42
N GLU A 247 -4.97 3.61 -2.95
CA GLU A 247 -5.70 3.40 -4.21
C GLU A 247 -4.92 4.06 -5.35
N SER A 248 -4.73 3.33 -6.46
CA SER A 248 -4.11 3.86 -7.68
C SER A 248 -5.17 4.49 -8.57
N ILE A 249 -5.07 5.78 -8.81
CA ILE A 249 -5.98 6.55 -9.68
C ILE A 249 -5.20 6.93 -10.94
N ILE A 250 -5.59 6.36 -12.09
CA ILE A 250 -4.96 6.61 -13.37
C ILE A 250 -5.65 7.79 -14.06
N PHE A 251 -4.86 8.79 -14.47
CA PHE A 251 -5.35 9.94 -15.22
C PHE A 251 -5.20 9.76 -16.73
N TYR A 252 -5.90 10.58 -17.51
CA TYR A 252 -5.92 10.54 -18.97
C TYR A 252 -4.54 10.69 -19.63
N ASN A 253 -3.59 11.34 -18.93
CA ASN A 253 -2.21 11.53 -19.39
C ASN A 253 -1.27 10.37 -19.02
N GLY A 254 -1.81 9.28 -18.43
CA GLY A 254 -1.05 8.12 -18.00
C GLY A 254 -0.32 8.25 -16.66
N SER A 255 -0.42 9.41 -15.97
CA SER A 255 0.08 9.54 -14.60
C SER A 255 -0.80 8.80 -13.60
N ILE A 256 -0.22 8.39 -12.47
CA ILE A 256 -0.91 7.62 -11.43
C ILE A 256 -0.81 8.38 -10.10
N LEU A 257 -1.96 8.70 -9.51
CA LEU A 257 -2.01 9.16 -8.13
C LEU A 257 -2.16 7.93 -7.21
N ALA A 258 -1.10 7.61 -6.48
CA ALA A 258 -1.17 6.69 -5.35
C ALA A 258 -1.70 7.49 -4.15
N LEU A 259 -2.96 7.30 -3.80
CA LEU A 259 -3.63 8.03 -2.74
C LEU A 259 -3.94 7.11 -1.57
N THR A 260 -3.45 7.44 -0.39
CA THR A 260 -3.76 6.71 0.83
C THR A 260 -5.23 6.93 1.21
N VAL A 261 -5.95 5.83 1.34
CA VAL A 261 -7.41 5.80 1.59
C VAL A 261 -7.79 5.13 2.91
N SER A 262 -6.87 4.37 3.50
CA SER A 262 -7.11 3.66 4.77
C SER A 262 -5.85 3.46 5.58
N CYS A 263 -6.02 3.31 6.90
CA CYS A 263 -5.02 2.76 7.81
C CYS A 263 -5.19 1.25 7.94
N ASP A 264 -4.13 0.56 8.27
CA ASP A 264 -4.14 -0.86 8.59
C ASP A 264 -4.53 -1.08 10.06
N ILE A 265 -5.37 -2.07 10.31
CA ILE A 265 -5.71 -2.52 11.66
C ILE A 265 -5.16 -3.93 11.81
N ALA A 266 -4.22 -4.11 12.73
CA ALA A 266 -3.66 -5.40 13.06
C ALA A 266 -4.71 -6.37 13.63
N ARG A 267 -4.38 -7.66 13.70
CA ARG A 267 -5.21 -8.68 14.36
C ARG A 267 -5.62 -8.30 15.78
N THR A 268 -4.71 -7.65 16.52
CA THR A 268 -4.90 -7.19 17.91
C THR A 268 -5.87 -6.02 18.05
N GLY A 269 -6.23 -5.37 16.94
CA GLY A 269 -7.07 -4.16 16.91
C GLY A 269 -6.29 -2.85 16.94
N GLU A 270 -4.95 -2.91 17.03
CA GLU A 270 -4.09 -1.72 16.92
C GLU A 270 -4.21 -1.13 15.51
N VAL A 271 -4.25 0.19 15.43
CA VAL A 271 -4.34 0.94 14.16
C VAL A 271 -2.97 1.50 13.83
N PHE A 272 -2.48 1.20 12.65
CA PHE A 272 -1.23 1.71 12.11
C PHE A 272 -1.52 2.53 10.84
N CYS A 273 -0.86 3.66 10.69
CA CYS A 273 -0.97 4.52 9.50
C CYS A 273 0.41 4.97 9.03
N GLU A 274 1.06 5.84 9.82
CA GLU A 274 2.34 6.46 9.47
C GLU A 274 3.43 6.22 10.52
N ASP A 275 3.11 5.45 11.56
CA ASP A 275 4.06 5.11 12.62
C ASP A 275 4.78 3.80 12.28
N PRO A 276 6.11 3.71 12.50
CA PRO A 276 6.87 2.48 12.37
C PRO A 276 6.34 1.37 13.28
N ILE A 277 6.37 0.13 12.80
CA ILE A 277 6.09 -1.03 13.63
C ILE A 277 7.40 -1.44 14.30
N VAL A 278 7.39 -1.39 15.62
CA VAL A 278 8.57 -1.72 16.43
C VAL A 278 8.65 -3.25 16.59
N PRO A 279 9.84 -3.88 16.36
CA PRO A 279 10.04 -5.31 16.57
C PRO A 279 10.00 -5.65 18.08
N ASP A 280 9.76 -6.93 18.41
CA ASP A 280 9.81 -7.41 19.78
C ASP A 280 11.23 -7.40 20.35
N VAL A 281 12.23 -7.61 19.46
CA VAL A 281 13.66 -7.59 19.78
C VAL A 281 14.38 -6.67 18.80
N TYR A 282 14.80 -5.51 19.29
CA TYR A 282 15.69 -4.63 18.52
C TYR A 282 17.11 -5.17 18.59
N THR A 283 17.70 -5.46 17.43
CA THR A 283 19.03 -6.09 17.36
C THR A 283 19.73 -5.80 16.03
N ASP A 284 21.06 -5.73 16.10
CA ASP A 284 21.93 -5.61 14.92
C ASP A 284 22.28 -6.97 14.29
N SER A 285 21.93 -8.09 14.96
CA SER A 285 22.14 -9.47 14.48
C SER A 285 20.80 -10.23 14.39
N PRO A 286 19.79 -9.72 13.64
CA PRO A 286 18.44 -10.25 13.70
C PRO A 286 18.31 -11.70 13.22
N GLU A 287 19.17 -12.12 12.31
CA GLU A 287 19.17 -13.49 11.78
C GLU A 287 19.68 -14.50 12.83
N GLU A 288 20.78 -14.17 13.51
CA GLU A 288 21.34 -15.03 14.57
C GLU A 288 20.35 -15.15 15.74
N ASP A 289 19.78 -14.04 16.19
CA ASP A 289 18.84 -14.00 17.29
C ASP A 289 17.54 -14.74 16.95
N ALA A 290 17.00 -14.57 15.73
CA ALA A 290 15.84 -15.29 15.24
C ALA A 290 16.08 -16.80 15.20
N MET A 291 17.25 -17.25 14.70
CA MET A 291 17.61 -18.66 14.65
C MET A 291 17.77 -19.27 16.04
N SER A 292 18.41 -18.55 16.97
CA SER A 292 18.54 -18.99 18.35
C SER A 292 17.16 -19.14 19.00
N TRP A 293 16.30 -18.13 18.86
CA TRP A 293 14.95 -18.17 19.41
C TRP A 293 14.11 -19.32 18.83
N LEU A 294 14.19 -19.57 17.51
CA LEU A 294 13.49 -20.70 16.88
C LEU A 294 13.91 -22.04 17.47
N LYS A 295 15.21 -22.28 17.63
CA LYS A 295 15.77 -23.52 18.20
C LYS A 295 15.30 -23.75 19.65
N ASP A 296 15.18 -22.69 20.43
CA ASP A 296 14.74 -22.76 21.83
C ASP A 296 13.21 -23.00 21.96
N ASN A 297 12.43 -22.81 20.90
CA ASN A 297 10.97 -22.90 20.89
C ASN A 297 10.40 -24.06 20.04
N PHE A 298 11.23 -24.98 19.57
CA PHE A 298 10.72 -26.19 18.94
C PHE A 298 9.85 -26.99 19.90
N LYS A 299 8.69 -27.45 19.41
CA LYS A 299 7.79 -28.33 20.14
C LYS A 299 7.95 -29.78 19.67
#